data_4ca8b3f7cd3551417d42ed8676ff704c
#
_entry.id   4ca8b3f7cd3551417d42ed8676ff704c
#
_cell.length_a   1.000
_cell.length_b   1.000
_cell.length_c   1.000
_cell.angle_alpha   90.00
_cell.angle_beta   90.00
_cell.angle_gamma   90.00
#
_symmetry.space_group_name_H-M   'P 1'
#
loop_
_entity.id
_entity.type
_entity.pdbx_description
1 polymer ?
#
loop_
_entity_poly.entity_id
_entity_poly.type
_entity_poly.pdbx_seq_one_letter_code
_entity_poly.pdbx_strand_id
1 'polypeptide(L)'
;VNGDATANSFAVVDERSYEGTFALQTAEQELKAGNEYRVSFTAADLARIEGYQATLTLGNGAELVDIVSGVATEDNFGLAYLGEGMITTSWNGEASDAELFTLVLRAESDVMLSEVLGVSSAVTKAEAYGKDGSFQDVAVEFSNGAVAGAGFELYQNQPNPFKGETVIGFNLPEAAQATITVSDVTGKVLKLYRHEGSKGYNQITVKSSELA
;
A
#
# COMPACT_ATOMS: atom_id res chain seq x y z
N VAL A 1 12.60 1.66 -47.69
CA VAL A 1 11.77 0.64 -47.05
C VAL A 1 11.51 1.10 -45.65
N ASN A 2 10.32 1.69 -45.42
CA ASN A 2 9.90 2.14 -44.11
C ASN A 2 9.33 0.93 -43.34
N GLY A 3 9.99 0.56 -42.27
CA GLY A 3 9.47 -0.35 -41.27
C GLY A 3 8.64 0.44 -40.26
N ASP A 4 7.33 0.35 -40.38
CA ASP A 4 6.37 0.90 -39.40
C ASP A 4 6.38 -0.04 -38.19
N ALA A 5 7.06 0.40 -37.11
CA ALA A 5 7.01 -0.28 -35.85
C ALA A 5 5.80 0.24 -35.05
N THR A 6 4.64 -0.38 -35.28
CA THR A 6 3.49 -0.22 -34.39
C THR A 6 3.83 -0.81 -33.02
N ALA A 7 4.23 0.04 -32.11
CA ALA A 7 4.31 -0.32 -30.71
C ALA A 7 2.88 -0.57 -30.20
N ASN A 8 2.46 -1.83 -30.22
CA ASN A 8 1.31 -2.27 -29.45
C ASN A 8 1.70 -2.19 -27.95
N SER A 9 1.40 -1.07 -27.33
CA SER A 9 1.36 -1.02 -25.88
C SER A 9 0.10 -1.79 -25.43
N PHE A 10 0.27 -3.09 -25.20
CA PHE A 10 -0.73 -3.81 -24.41
C PHE A 10 -0.73 -3.21 -23.03
N ALA A 11 -1.81 -2.50 -22.67
CA ALA A 11 -2.12 -2.29 -21.28
C ALA A 11 -2.37 -3.70 -20.71
N VAL A 12 -1.39 -4.22 -19.99
CA VAL A 12 -1.59 -5.46 -19.22
C VAL A 12 -2.60 -5.08 -18.15
N VAL A 13 -3.85 -5.48 -18.36
CA VAL A 13 -4.86 -5.46 -17.30
C VAL A 13 -4.36 -6.47 -16.28
N ASP A 14 -3.92 -5.98 -15.14
CA ASP A 14 -3.45 -6.82 -14.05
C ASP A 14 -4.68 -7.48 -13.38
N GLU A 15 -5.14 -8.59 -13.94
CA GLU A 15 -6.22 -9.41 -13.41
C GLU A 15 -5.75 -10.32 -12.27
N ARG A 16 -4.81 -9.85 -11.44
CA ARG A 16 -4.34 -10.61 -10.30
C ARG A 16 -5.48 -10.77 -9.30
N SER A 17 -5.84 -11.98 -8.97
CA SER A 17 -6.70 -12.27 -7.83
C SER A 17 -5.84 -12.39 -6.58
N TYR A 18 -6.22 -11.66 -5.53
CA TYR A 18 -5.56 -11.75 -4.22
C TYR A 18 -6.20 -12.87 -3.41
N GLU A 19 -5.38 -13.78 -2.89
CA GLU A 19 -5.81 -14.90 -2.08
C GLU A 19 -5.27 -14.76 -0.65
N GLY A 20 -5.99 -14.01 0.19
CA GLY A 20 -5.65 -13.82 1.59
C GLY A 20 -4.83 -12.56 1.86
N THR A 21 -4.29 -12.49 3.07
CA THR A 21 -3.54 -11.33 3.58
C THR A 21 -2.24 -11.80 4.22
N PHE A 22 -1.13 -11.23 3.81
CA PHE A 22 0.14 -11.33 4.51
C PHE A 22 0.18 -10.25 5.60
N ALA A 23 0.13 -10.68 6.86
CA ALA A 23 0.07 -9.79 8.00
C ALA A 23 1.46 -9.49 8.57
N LEU A 24 1.83 -8.21 8.58
CA LEU A 24 2.93 -7.67 9.38
C LEU A 24 2.40 -7.48 10.82
N GLN A 25 2.77 -8.37 11.71
CA GLN A 25 2.25 -8.41 13.08
C GLN A 25 3.09 -7.58 14.03
N THR A 26 2.44 -6.75 14.85
CA THR A 26 3.10 -5.94 15.89
C THR A 26 2.24 -5.84 17.15
N ALA A 27 2.90 -5.48 18.26
CA ALA A 27 2.18 -5.24 19.50
C ALA A 27 1.47 -3.88 19.47
N GLU A 28 0.19 -3.87 19.84
CA GLU A 28 -0.50 -2.62 20.10
C GLU A 28 0.04 -1.97 21.37
N GLN A 29 0.27 -0.66 21.32
CA GLN A 29 0.74 0.11 22.47
C GLN A 29 0.30 1.55 22.41
N GLU A 30 0.12 2.14 23.60
CA GLU A 30 -0.09 3.57 23.73
C GLU A 30 1.23 4.30 23.65
N LEU A 31 1.32 5.26 22.74
CA LEU A 31 2.46 6.14 22.57
C LEU A 31 2.22 7.43 23.35
N LYS A 32 3.16 7.81 24.21
CA LYS A 32 3.12 9.07 24.99
C LYS A 32 4.08 10.09 24.41
N ALA A 33 3.60 11.31 24.22
CA ALA A 33 4.35 12.41 23.64
C ALA A 33 5.75 12.56 24.25
N GLY A 34 6.75 12.76 23.39
CA GLY A 34 8.14 12.96 23.76
C GLY A 34 8.95 11.68 24.05
N ASN A 35 8.34 10.50 24.04
CA ASN A 35 9.04 9.24 24.25
C ASN A 35 9.35 8.51 22.93
N GLU A 36 10.38 7.69 22.93
CA GLU A 36 10.73 6.78 21.84
C GLU A 36 10.26 5.36 22.13
N TYR A 37 9.78 4.71 21.07
CA TYR A 37 9.22 3.36 21.12
C TYR A 37 9.84 2.48 20.04
N ARG A 38 10.14 1.23 20.41
CA ARG A 38 10.56 0.21 19.46
C ARG A 38 9.33 -0.61 19.06
N VAL A 39 9.00 -0.54 17.79
CA VAL A 39 7.86 -1.25 17.19
C VAL A 39 8.39 -2.38 16.33
N SER A 40 8.45 -3.57 16.90
CA SER A 40 8.97 -4.78 16.23
C SER A 40 7.86 -5.44 15.40
N PHE A 41 8.21 -5.89 14.20
CA PHE A 41 7.33 -6.58 13.28
C PHE A 41 7.75 -8.03 13.10
N THR A 42 6.75 -8.92 13.12
CA THR A 42 6.88 -10.34 12.77
C THR A 42 5.86 -10.70 11.71
N ALA A 43 5.96 -11.89 11.12
CA ALA A 43 4.94 -12.44 10.24
C ALA A 43 4.87 -13.96 10.40
N ALA A 44 3.69 -14.48 10.68
CA ALA A 44 3.48 -15.92 10.90
C ALA A 44 3.73 -16.77 9.65
N ASP A 45 3.46 -16.23 8.47
CA ASP A 45 3.55 -16.94 7.19
C ASP A 45 4.78 -16.59 6.35
N LEU A 46 5.82 -16.03 6.97
CA LEU A 46 7.03 -15.58 6.26
C LEU A 46 7.69 -16.70 5.44
N ALA A 47 7.68 -17.93 5.95
CA ALA A 47 8.24 -19.09 5.25
C ALA A 47 7.47 -19.49 3.98
N ARG A 48 6.25 -18.99 3.79
CA ARG A 48 5.35 -19.32 2.66
C ARG A 48 5.42 -18.31 1.52
N ILE A 49 6.03 -17.16 1.73
CA ILE A 49 6.19 -16.14 0.69
C ILE A 49 7.61 -16.11 0.12
N GLU A 50 7.75 -15.65 -1.12
CA GLU A 50 9.03 -15.33 -1.76
C GLU A 50 9.47 -13.91 -1.43
N GLY A 51 8.51 -13.03 -1.15
CA GLY A 51 8.77 -11.65 -0.80
C GLY A 51 7.48 -10.85 -0.60
N TYR A 52 7.64 -9.63 -0.14
CA TYR A 52 6.57 -8.66 -0.02
C TYR A 52 7.06 -7.25 -0.35
N GLN A 53 6.13 -6.38 -0.69
CA GLN A 53 6.37 -4.95 -0.80
C GLN A 53 5.14 -4.18 -0.28
N ALA A 54 5.37 -2.98 0.23
CA ALA A 54 4.30 -2.10 0.70
C ALA A 54 4.80 -0.66 0.89
N THR A 55 3.86 0.25 1.08
CA THR A 55 4.10 1.56 1.67
C THR A 55 3.53 1.55 3.08
N LEU A 56 4.39 1.64 4.10
CA LEU A 56 3.95 1.91 5.45
C LEU A 56 3.61 3.40 5.57
N THR A 57 2.51 3.71 6.24
CA THR A 57 2.10 5.09 6.51
C THR A 57 2.26 5.40 7.98
N LEU A 58 2.80 6.57 8.26
CA LEU A 58 2.95 7.10 9.61
C LEU A 58 2.20 8.44 9.68
N GLY A 59 1.08 8.44 10.39
CA GLY A 59 0.22 9.62 10.56
C GLY A 59 0.81 10.65 11.52
N ASN A 60 0.15 11.81 11.60
CA ASN A 60 0.48 12.85 12.56
C ASN A 60 0.38 12.31 13.99
N GLY A 61 1.41 12.47 14.79
CA GLY A 61 1.47 11.98 16.17
C GLY A 61 2.67 11.10 16.46
N ALA A 62 3.38 10.64 15.42
CA ALA A 62 4.64 9.94 15.56
C ALA A 62 5.57 10.23 14.37
N GLU A 63 6.86 10.27 14.62
CA GLU A 63 7.91 10.39 13.59
C GLU A 63 8.83 9.17 13.61
N LEU A 64 9.37 8.81 12.44
CA LEU A 64 10.39 7.77 12.33
C LEU A 64 11.74 8.33 12.79
N VAL A 65 12.37 7.66 13.75
CA VAL A 65 13.70 7.99 14.24
C VAL A 65 14.76 7.08 13.62
N ASP A 66 14.46 5.77 13.52
CA ASP A 66 15.42 4.76 13.05
C ASP A 66 14.70 3.50 12.57
N ILE A 67 15.41 2.69 11.78
CA ILE A 67 14.98 1.35 11.36
C ILE A 67 16.05 0.36 11.80
N VAL A 68 15.67 -0.61 12.61
CA VAL A 68 16.57 -1.66 13.07
C VAL A 68 16.36 -2.92 12.24
N SER A 69 17.42 -3.38 11.61
CA SER A 69 17.44 -4.55 10.76
C SER A 69 17.05 -5.82 11.51
N GLY A 70 16.21 -6.63 10.88
CA GLY A 70 15.93 -8.00 11.21
C GLY A 70 16.18 -8.86 9.98
N VAL A 71 15.17 -9.60 9.52
CA VAL A 71 15.20 -10.30 8.22
C VAL A 71 15.24 -9.29 7.06
N ALA A 72 14.44 -8.23 7.12
CA ALA A 72 14.56 -7.08 6.26
C ALA A 72 15.59 -6.10 6.87
N THR A 73 16.53 -5.66 6.04
CA THR A 73 17.59 -4.73 6.43
C THR A 73 17.24 -3.30 6.02
N GLU A 74 18.03 -2.32 6.42
CA GLU A 74 17.85 -0.92 6.03
C GLU A 74 17.75 -0.75 4.51
N ASP A 75 18.46 -1.55 3.71
CA ASP A 75 18.43 -1.52 2.25
C ASP A 75 17.05 -1.90 1.65
N ASN A 76 16.18 -2.52 2.46
CA ASN A 76 14.82 -2.87 2.07
C ASN A 76 13.82 -1.71 2.24
N PHE A 77 14.27 -0.54 2.70
CA PHE A 77 13.42 0.60 2.98
C PHE A 77 13.79 1.82 2.15
N GLY A 78 12.78 2.52 1.64
CA GLY A 78 12.93 3.80 0.95
C GLY A 78 12.31 4.93 1.77
N LEU A 79 13.10 5.96 2.07
CA LEU A 79 12.71 7.10 2.91
C LEU A 79 12.47 8.40 2.10
N ALA A 80 12.40 8.30 0.78
CA ALA A 80 12.22 9.48 -0.09
C ALA A 80 10.92 10.25 0.20
N TYR A 81 9.90 9.57 0.73
CA TYR A 81 8.58 10.14 1.03
C TYR A 81 8.32 10.27 2.54
N LEU A 82 9.38 10.17 3.36
CA LEU A 82 9.23 10.25 4.82
C LEU A 82 8.61 11.58 5.27
N GLY A 83 8.93 12.68 4.57
CA GLY A 83 8.31 13.99 4.84
C GLY A 83 6.79 14.05 4.60
N GLU A 84 6.24 13.05 3.92
CA GLU A 84 4.80 12.85 3.68
C GLU A 84 4.24 11.73 4.57
N GLY A 85 5.02 11.24 5.53
CA GLY A 85 4.63 10.15 6.42
C GLY A 85 4.60 8.77 5.74
N MET A 86 5.37 8.58 4.65
CA MET A 86 5.39 7.32 3.90
C MET A 86 6.78 6.71 3.87
N ILE A 87 6.84 5.40 4.15
CA ILE A 87 8.05 4.58 4.16
C ILE A 87 7.79 3.40 3.23
N THR A 88 8.49 3.31 2.10
CA THR A 88 8.37 2.13 1.25
C THR A 88 9.21 0.99 1.80
N THR A 89 8.72 -0.24 1.68
CA THR A 89 9.47 -1.45 2.03
C THR A 89 9.32 -2.49 0.95
N SER A 90 10.40 -3.21 0.67
CA SER A 90 10.42 -4.33 -0.26
C SER A 90 11.48 -5.34 0.17
N TRP A 91 11.05 -6.58 0.39
CA TRP A 91 11.92 -7.68 0.78
C TRP A 91 11.62 -8.92 -0.04
N ASN A 92 12.65 -9.66 -0.38
CA ASN A 92 12.54 -10.99 -0.96
C ASN A 92 13.68 -11.87 -0.46
N GLY A 93 13.42 -13.16 -0.28
CA GLY A 93 14.42 -14.11 0.19
C GLY A 93 13.81 -15.33 0.87
N GLU A 94 14.68 -16.09 1.50
CA GLU A 94 14.32 -17.22 2.33
C GLU A 94 14.44 -16.82 3.79
N ALA A 95 13.37 -16.96 4.56
CA ALA A 95 13.36 -16.73 5.98
C ALA A 95 12.37 -17.68 6.68
N SER A 96 12.67 -17.98 7.94
CA SER A 96 11.75 -18.63 8.88
C SER A 96 11.25 -17.61 9.88
N ASP A 97 10.31 -17.99 10.73
CA ASP A 97 9.69 -17.14 11.75
C ASP A 97 10.74 -16.38 12.56
N ALA A 98 10.85 -15.10 12.31
CA ALA A 98 11.82 -14.21 12.91
C ALA A 98 11.29 -12.78 12.95
N GLU A 99 11.92 -11.92 13.70
CA GLU A 99 11.68 -10.49 13.65
C GLU A 99 12.05 -9.97 12.26
N LEU A 100 11.05 -9.39 11.56
CA LEU A 100 11.25 -8.85 10.23
C LEU A 100 12.12 -7.59 10.26
N PHE A 101 11.74 -6.65 11.09
CA PHE A 101 12.41 -5.37 11.34
C PHE A 101 11.79 -4.70 12.56
N THR A 102 12.41 -3.64 13.05
CA THR A 102 11.86 -2.77 14.09
C THR A 102 11.89 -1.32 13.62
N LEU A 103 10.77 -0.62 13.71
CA LEU A 103 10.74 0.84 13.60
C LEU A 103 10.99 1.46 14.98
N VAL A 104 11.88 2.44 15.05
CA VAL A 104 12.02 3.30 16.22
C VAL A 104 11.23 4.57 15.97
N LEU A 105 10.15 4.77 16.71
CA LEU A 105 9.25 5.89 16.56
C LEU A 105 9.37 6.83 17.76
N ARG A 106 9.34 8.14 17.53
CA ARG A 106 9.16 9.16 18.56
C ARG A 106 7.72 9.64 18.51
N ALA A 107 7.02 9.58 19.65
CA ALA A 107 5.67 10.10 19.75
C ALA A 107 5.67 11.62 19.85
N GLU A 108 4.90 12.28 19.00
CA GLU A 108 4.67 13.74 19.03
C GLU A 108 3.42 14.11 19.83
N SER A 109 2.51 13.14 19.99
CA SER A 109 1.28 13.27 20.79
C SER A 109 0.94 11.96 21.47
N ASP A 110 0.01 11.99 22.44
CA ASP A 110 -0.55 10.77 23.06
C ASP A 110 -1.51 10.12 22.07
N VAL A 111 -1.18 8.94 21.54
CA VAL A 111 -1.95 8.20 20.53
C VAL A 111 -1.78 6.70 20.68
N MET A 112 -2.71 5.91 20.17
CA MET A 112 -2.50 4.48 19.98
C MET A 112 -1.67 4.23 18.71
N LEU A 113 -0.81 3.23 18.73
CA LEU A 113 0.02 2.88 17.57
C LEU A 113 -0.85 2.60 16.34
N SER A 114 -1.97 1.90 16.49
CA SER A 114 -2.91 1.60 15.40
C SER A 114 -3.62 2.82 14.81
N GLU A 115 -3.60 3.97 15.49
CA GLU A 115 -4.18 5.22 14.97
C GLU A 115 -3.22 5.96 14.03
N VAL A 116 -1.92 5.70 14.14
CA VAL A 116 -0.89 6.41 13.37
C VAL A 116 -0.13 5.54 12.38
N LEU A 117 -0.11 4.22 12.57
CA LEU A 117 0.63 3.30 11.72
C LEU A 117 -0.32 2.50 10.82
N GLY A 118 -0.06 2.49 9.53
CA GLY A 118 -0.87 1.78 8.54
C GLY A 118 -0.08 1.27 7.34
N VAL A 119 -0.81 0.72 6.37
CA VAL A 119 -0.30 0.29 5.07
C VAL A 119 -1.09 0.98 3.97
N SER A 120 -0.40 1.35 2.91
CA SER A 120 -0.93 1.99 1.72
C SER A 120 -0.28 1.40 0.46
N SER A 121 -0.90 1.59 -0.68
CA SER A 121 -0.32 1.32 -2.00
C SER A 121 0.04 2.61 -2.76
N ALA A 122 0.14 3.74 -2.05
CA ALA A 122 0.30 5.06 -2.68
C ALA A 122 1.62 5.21 -3.46
N VAL A 123 2.71 4.62 -2.98
CA VAL A 123 4.03 4.64 -3.64
C VAL A 123 4.39 3.26 -4.16
N THR A 124 4.38 2.26 -3.29
CA THR A 124 4.63 0.87 -3.62
C THR A 124 3.38 0.06 -3.32
N LYS A 125 2.91 -0.70 -4.31
CA LYS A 125 1.73 -1.54 -4.18
C LYS A 125 1.91 -2.51 -3.00
N ALA A 126 0.91 -2.58 -2.12
CA ALA A 126 0.93 -3.44 -0.94
C ALA A 126 0.56 -4.87 -1.34
N GLU A 127 1.57 -5.69 -1.66
CA GLU A 127 1.36 -7.08 -2.10
C GLU A 127 2.49 -7.99 -1.62
N ALA A 128 2.14 -9.24 -1.36
CA ALA A 128 3.07 -10.32 -1.07
C ALA A 128 2.94 -11.43 -2.11
N TYR A 129 4.04 -12.11 -2.36
CA TYR A 129 4.21 -13.11 -3.41
C TYR A 129 4.39 -14.47 -2.76
N GLY A 130 3.38 -15.34 -2.87
CA GLY A 130 3.43 -16.69 -2.35
C GLY A 130 4.36 -17.60 -3.17
N LYS A 131 5.03 -18.54 -2.51
CA LYS A 131 5.87 -19.58 -3.17
C LYS A 131 5.06 -20.48 -4.10
N ASP A 132 3.75 -20.51 -3.94
CA ASP A 132 2.80 -21.20 -4.81
C ASP A 132 2.34 -20.36 -6.02
N GLY A 133 2.85 -19.15 -6.15
CA GLY A 133 2.48 -18.19 -7.20
C GLY A 133 1.24 -17.35 -6.86
N SER A 134 0.69 -17.45 -5.66
CA SER A 134 -0.41 -16.63 -5.20
C SER A 134 0.01 -15.18 -4.93
N PHE A 135 -0.95 -14.26 -5.00
CA PHE A 135 -0.79 -12.88 -4.56
C PHE A 135 -1.62 -12.67 -3.30
N GLN A 136 -1.06 -11.94 -2.34
CA GLN A 136 -1.74 -11.61 -1.09
C GLN A 136 -1.69 -10.11 -0.84
N ASP A 137 -2.75 -9.57 -0.22
CA ASP A 137 -2.69 -8.21 0.32
C ASP A 137 -1.67 -8.14 1.47
N VAL A 138 -1.07 -6.97 1.69
CA VAL A 138 -0.26 -6.71 2.88
C VAL A 138 -1.02 -5.82 3.84
N ALA A 139 -1.03 -6.19 5.12
CA ALA A 139 -1.64 -5.40 6.20
C ALA A 139 -0.76 -5.39 7.45
N VAL A 140 -0.93 -4.39 8.32
CA VAL A 140 -0.41 -4.43 9.69
C VAL A 140 -1.52 -4.94 10.61
N GLU A 141 -1.21 -5.98 11.38
CA GLU A 141 -2.10 -6.56 12.39
C GLU A 141 -1.54 -6.26 13.78
N PHE A 142 -2.38 -5.68 14.63
CA PHE A 142 -2.02 -5.34 16.01
C PHE A 142 -2.54 -6.39 16.99
N SER A 143 -1.84 -6.59 18.10
CA SER A 143 -2.17 -7.64 19.07
C SER A 143 -3.54 -7.50 19.77
N ASN A 144 -4.19 -6.33 19.65
CA ASN A 144 -5.56 -6.10 20.14
C ASN A 144 -6.64 -6.49 19.12
N GLY A 145 -6.25 -7.04 17.96
CA GLY A 145 -7.15 -7.38 16.85
C GLY A 145 -7.47 -6.23 15.91
N ALA A 146 -6.93 -5.02 16.14
CA ALA A 146 -6.99 -3.94 15.15
C ALA A 146 -6.15 -4.33 13.94
N VAL A 147 -6.66 -4.11 12.73
CA VAL A 147 -5.96 -4.35 11.47
C VAL A 147 -5.92 -3.04 10.70
N ALA A 148 -4.72 -2.51 10.54
CA ALA A 148 -4.48 -1.41 9.61
C ALA A 148 -4.02 -2.00 8.27
N GLY A 149 -4.97 -2.44 7.50
CA GLY A 149 -4.82 -2.70 6.08
C GLY A 149 -4.97 -1.39 5.32
N ALA A 150 -4.60 -1.39 4.05
CA ALA A 150 -4.95 -0.27 3.19
C ALA A 150 -6.48 -0.11 3.24
N GLY A 151 -6.95 0.87 4.01
CA GLY A 151 -8.36 1.19 4.13
C GLY A 151 -8.96 1.62 2.79
N PHE A 152 -10.10 2.29 2.81
CA PHE A 152 -10.58 2.93 1.59
C PHE A 152 -9.61 4.04 1.19
N GLU A 153 -8.95 3.88 0.04
CA GLU A 153 -7.92 4.79 -0.45
C GLU A 153 -8.11 5.06 -1.95
N LEU A 154 -7.92 6.29 -2.36
CA LEU A 154 -7.97 6.70 -3.76
C LEU A 154 -6.61 7.24 -4.16
N TYR A 155 -5.99 6.65 -5.17
CA TYR A 155 -4.67 7.04 -5.63
C TYR A 155 -4.74 8.06 -6.76
N GLN A 156 -3.68 8.83 -6.91
CA GLN A 156 -3.56 9.76 -8.01
C GLN A 156 -3.51 8.99 -9.34
N ASN A 157 -4.25 9.48 -10.32
CA ASN A 157 -4.27 8.88 -11.64
C ASN A 157 -2.89 8.92 -12.32
N GLN A 158 -2.57 7.86 -13.05
CA GLN A 158 -1.31 7.73 -13.81
C GLN A 158 -1.59 7.29 -15.25
N PRO A 159 -0.98 8.01 -16.25
CA PRO A 159 -0.20 9.25 -16.13
C PRO A 159 -1.04 10.46 -15.71
N ASN A 160 -0.39 11.45 -15.09
CA ASN A 160 -0.99 12.75 -14.79
C ASN A 160 0.06 13.84 -15.08
N PRO A 161 -0.18 14.81 -16.00
CA PRO A 161 -1.36 14.89 -16.86
C PRO A 161 -1.42 13.80 -17.96
N PHE A 162 -2.62 13.52 -18.47
CA PHE A 162 -2.86 12.52 -19.52
C PHE A 162 -3.49 13.13 -20.80
N LYS A 163 -3.31 12.45 -21.94
CA LYS A 163 -3.87 12.89 -23.23
C LYS A 163 -4.89 11.91 -23.83
N GLY A 164 -4.69 10.63 -23.66
CA GLY A 164 -5.55 9.57 -24.19
C GLY A 164 -6.34 8.87 -23.10
N GLU A 165 -5.63 8.22 -22.22
CA GLU A 165 -6.20 7.48 -21.09
C GLU A 165 -5.31 7.60 -19.86
N THR A 166 -5.91 7.38 -18.71
CA THR A 166 -5.25 7.32 -17.42
C THR A 166 -5.87 6.24 -16.57
N VAL A 167 -5.11 5.66 -15.66
CA VAL A 167 -5.57 4.68 -14.69
C VAL A 167 -5.77 5.37 -13.35
N ILE A 168 -6.90 5.13 -12.71
CA ILE A 168 -7.19 5.53 -11.34
C ILE A 168 -7.19 4.27 -10.49
N GLY A 169 -6.19 4.15 -9.61
CA GLY A 169 -6.12 3.11 -8.61
C GLY A 169 -6.91 3.48 -7.36
N PHE A 170 -7.47 2.49 -6.69
CA PHE A 170 -8.10 2.66 -5.38
C PHE A 170 -8.04 1.35 -4.60
N ASN A 171 -8.09 1.44 -3.28
CA ASN A 171 -8.10 0.29 -2.39
C ASN A 171 -9.45 0.17 -1.70
N LEU A 172 -9.92 -1.07 -1.53
CA LEU A 172 -11.15 -1.38 -0.78
C LEU A 172 -10.82 -2.26 0.43
N PRO A 173 -11.34 -1.93 1.63
CA PRO A 173 -11.12 -2.73 2.84
C PRO A 173 -11.83 -4.10 2.80
N GLU A 174 -12.86 -4.21 1.96
CA GLU A 174 -13.64 -5.43 1.71
C GLU A 174 -14.20 -5.40 0.28
N ALA A 175 -14.67 -6.53 -0.21
CA ALA A 175 -15.32 -6.58 -1.53
C ALA A 175 -16.60 -5.73 -1.50
N ALA A 176 -16.68 -4.72 -2.37
CA ALA A 176 -17.77 -3.76 -2.41
C ALA A 176 -17.93 -3.12 -3.78
N GLN A 177 -19.14 -2.60 -4.06
CA GLN A 177 -19.36 -1.76 -5.21
C GLN A 177 -18.79 -0.35 -4.95
N ALA A 178 -17.78 0.03 -5.72
CA ALA A 178 -17.21 1.37 -5.73
C ALA A 178 -17.86 2.26 -6.77
N THR A 179 -18.10 3.52 -6.43
CA THR A 179 -18.53 4.54 -7.38
C THR A 179 -17.48 5.64 -7.44
N ILE A 180 -16.85 5.79 -8.62
CA ILE A 180 -15.83 6.80 -8.87
C ILE A 180 -16.46 7.90 -9.72
N THR A 181 -16.44 9.14 -9.20
CA THR A 181 -16.98 10.32 -9.87
C THR A 181 -15.82 11.19 -10.36
N VAL A 182 -15.82 11.49 -11.66
CA VAL A 182 -14.88 12.44 -12.25
C VAL A 182 -15.63 13.74 -12.48
N SER A 183 -15.11 14.83 -11.92
CA SER A 183 -15.67 16.18 -12.07
C SER A 183 -14.61 17.17 -12.56
N ASP A 184 -15.05 18.27 -13.15
CA ASP A 184 -14.19 19.39 -13.49
C ASP A 184 -13.89 20.25 -12.26
N VAL A 185 -13.05 21.26 -12.44
CA VAL A 185 -12.63 22.18 -11.36
C VAL A 185 -13.78 23.02 -10.78
N THR A 186 -14.92 23.06 -11.45
CA THR A 186 -16.13 23.75 -10.98
C THR A 186 -17.06 22.83 -10.19
N GLY A 187 -16.73 21.52 -10.11
CA GLY A 187 -17.54 20.50 -9.46
C GLY A 187 -18.60 19.85 -10.37
N LYS A 188 -18.67 20.23 -11.66
CA LYS A 188 -19.56 19.59 -12.61
C LYS A 188 -19.11 18.16 -12.87
N VAL A 189 -20.01 17.19 -12.63
CA VAL A 189 -19.74 15.78 -12.90
C VAL A 189 -19.64 15.56 -14.40
N LEU A 190 -18.49 15.04 -14.85
CA LEU A 190 -18.21 14.68 -16.23
C LEU A 190 -18.55 13.21 -16.48
N LYS A 191 -18.17 12.34 -15.56
CA LYS A 191 -18.38 10.89 -15.70
C LYS A 191 -18.52 10.22 -14.34
N LEU A 192 -19.27 9.13 -14.32
CA LEU A 192 -19.45 8.26 -13.16
C LEU A 192 -19.15 6.83 -13.58
N TYR A 193 -18.23 6.18 -12.87
CA TYR A 193 -17.87 4.78 -13.05
C TYR A 193 -18.38 3.97 -11.86
N ARG A 194 -18.96 2.81 -12.15
CA ARG A 194 -19.31 1.81 -11.14
C ARG A 194 -18.43 0.59 -11.35
N HIS A 195 -17.80 0.13 -10.29
CA HIS A 195 -16.87 -0.99 -10.31
C HIS A 195 -17.21 -1.95 -9.16
N GLU A 196 -17.42 -3.22 -9.49
CA GLU A 196 -17.51 -4.28 -8.48
C GLU A 196 -16.06 -4.63 -8.09
N GLY A 197 -15.61 -4.09 -6.96
CA GLY A 197 -14.24 -4.26 -6.49
C GLY A 197 -14.10 -5.42 -5.52
N SER A 198 -12.94 -6.06 -5.58
CA SER A 198 -12.49 -7.01 -4.57
C SER A 198 -11.81 -6.29 -3.40
N LYS A 199 -11.65 -6.97 -2.26
CA LYS A 199 -10.78 -6.48 -1.19
C LYS A 199 -9.37 -6.23 -1.74
N GLY A 200 -8.73 -5.14 -1.32
CA GLY A 200 -7.40 -4.75 -1.75
C GLY A 200 -7.41 -3.76 -2.91
N TYR A 201 -6.34 -3.78 -3.69
CA TYR A 201 -6.14 -2.84 -4.80
C TYR A 201 -7.04 -3.15 -5.99
N ASN A 202 -7.71 -2.09 -6.46
CA ASN A 202 -8.55 -2.09 -7.65
C ASN A 202 -8.13 -0.94 -8.57
N GLN A 203 -8.52 -1.00 -9.86
CA GLN A 203 -8.24 0.08 -10.78
C GLN A 203 -9.33 0.22 -11.84
N ILE A 204 -9.50 1.44 -12.35
CA ILE A 204 -10.31 1.72 -13.55
C ILE A 204 -9.49 2.51 -14.56
N THR A 205 -9.80 2.33 -15.83
CA THR A 205 -9.23 3.14 -16.91
C THR A 205 -10.22 4.22 -17.30
N VAL A 206 -9.76 5.46 -17.32
CA VAL A 206 -10.54 6.64 -17.74
C VAL A 206 -9.98 7.14 -19.05
N LYS A 207 -10.83 7.27 -20.07
CA LYS A 207 -10.44 7.79 -21.38
C LYS A 207 -10.85 9.25 -21.52
N SER A 208 -9.96 10.08 -22.06
CA SER A 208 -10.25 11.50 -22.29
C SER A 208 -11.48 11.73 -23.19
N SER A 209 -11.72 10.81 -24.12
CA SER A 209 -12.91 10.85 -25.01
C SER A 209 -14.24 10.65 -24.27
N GLU A 210 -14.22 10.16 -23.04
CA GLU A 210 -15.41 9.93 -22.21
C GLU A 210 -15.72 11.11 -21.29
N LEU A 211 -14.82 12.11 -21.23
CA LEU A 211 -14.91 13.28 -20.35
C LEU A 211 -15.33 14.56 -21.09
N ALA A 212 -15.66 14.47 -22.37
CA ALA A 212 -16.01 15.61 -23.23
C ALA A 212 -17.52 15.91 -23.20
#